data_eb4c0dfdd87eff088667501e56a79c9d
#
_entry.id   eb4c0dfdd87eff088667501e56a79c9d
#
_cell.length_a   1.000
_cell.length_b   1.000
_cell.length_c   1.000
_cell.angle_alpha   90.00
_cell.angle_beta   90.00
_cell.angle_gamma   90.00
#
_symmetry.space_group_name_H-M   'P 1'
#
loop_
_entity.id
_entity.type
_entity.pdbx_description
1 polymer ?
#
loop_
_entity_poly.entity_id
_entity_poly.type
_entity_poly.pdbx_seq_one_letter_code
_entity_poly.pdbx_strand_id
1 'polypeptide(L)'
;PFASLIDGDFEEKKEYFRHYCAFFYKMGYDTVSFEQCIGACMPGAGALGNHVDPVIKNRADFEAYPWEEIPTLYFERFSEDFRALQEVMPAGMKTIGGPGNGIFECVQELTGYTGLCYLMADDPALYADLFRKVGQTNQMIWKQFLDRFADLYCVMRFGDDLGYKSNTLLSAQDIRQHIIPAYCGIVQLVHEAGKPFLLHSCGAIFDVMEDLIDTVGIDAKHSNEDQIAPFPQWVERYGDRIGNFGGIDTDAVCHLTKPEMREYIADVIAKCSGHGGFAFGSGNSIPDYVPAQGYLNMIETVRELRGEKI
;
A
#
# COMPACT_ATOMS: atom_id res chain seq x y z
N PRO A 1 0.29 10.64 17.54
CA PRO A 1 0.66 9.23 17.58
C PRO A 1 1.79 8.88 16.61
N PHE A 2 1.75 9.31 15.33
CA PHE A 2 2.87 9.07 14.40
C PHE A 2 4.13 9.88 14.75
N ALA A 3 4.01 11.07 15.31
CA ALA A 3 5.15 11.88 15.76
C ALA A 3 6.00 11.15 16.81
N SER A 4 5.37 10.37 17.71
CA SER A 4 6.10 9.60 18.72
C SER A 4 6.90 8.42 18.15
N LEU A 5 6.58 7.91 16.97
CA LEU A 5 7.41 6.92 16.28
C LEU A 5 8.70 7.51 15.72
N ILE A 6 8.65 8.76 15.24
CA ILE A 6 9.81 9.41 14.62
C ILE A 6 10.78 9.94 15.70
N ASP A 7 10.24 10.54 16.77
CA ASP A 7 11.01 11.30 17.75
C ASP A 7 11.22 10.56 19.09
N GLY A 8 10.50 9.44 19.29
CA GLY A 8 10.59 8.65 20.53
C GLY A 8 11.84 7.78 20.61
N ASP A 9 12.30 7.52 21.84
CA ASP A 9 13.33 6.50 22.05
C ASP A 9 12.79 5.07 21.79
N PHE A 10 13.69 4.08 21.85
CA PHE A 10 13.32 2.70 21.50
C PHE A 10 12.24 2.10 22.42
N GLU A 11 12.23 2.45 23.72
CA GLU A 11 11.21 1.98 24.66
C GLU A 11 9.86 2.66 24.42
N GLU A 12 9.84 3.94 24.08
CA GLU A 12 8.62 4.66 23.69
C GLU A 12 8.02 4.09 22.41
N LYS A 13 8.86 3.74 21.42
CA LYS A 13 8.43 3.03 20.21
C LYS A 13 7.79 1.66 20.52
N LYS A 14 8.41 0.89 21.41
CA LYS A 14 7.86 -0.41 21.88
C LYS A 14 6.51 -0.23 22.58
N GLU A 15 6.38 0.78 23.42
CA GLU A 15 5.10 1.05 24.10
C GLU A 15 4.00 1.45 23.11
N TYR A 16 4.33 2.29 22.12
CA TYR A 16 3.42 2.59 21.02
C TYR A 16 2.95 1.32 20.31
N PHE A 17 3.86 0.42 19.93
CA PHE A 17 3.49 -0.80 19.21
C PHE A 17 2.75 -1.81 20.08
N ARG A 18 2.96 -1.86 21.39
CA ARG A 18 2.11 -2.65 22.31
C ARG A 18 0.66 -2.19 22.24
N HIS A 19 0.43 -0.88 22.29
CA HIS A 19 -0.92 -0.32 22.17
C HIS A 19 -1.50 -0.52 20.78
N TYR A 20 -0.70 -0.34 19.74
CA TYR A 20 -1.08 -0.56 18.35
C TYR A 20 -1.55 -2.00 18.09
N CYS A 21 -0.74 -2.97 18.44
CA CYS A 21 -1.10 -4.38 18.32
C CYS A 21 -2.33 -4.75 19.17
N ALA A 22 -2.41 -4.23 20.41
CA ALA A 22 -3.54 -4.47 21.29
C ALA A 22 -4.84 -3.89 20.72
N PHE A 23 -4.79 -2.75 20.03
CA PHE A 23 -5.95 -2.17 19.35
C PHE A 23 -6.46 -3.12 18.25
N PHE A 24 -5.61 -3.52 17.32
CA PHE A 24 -6.00 -4.42 16.23
C PHE A 24 -6.51 -5.75 16.75
N TYR A 25 -5.83 -6.34 17.74
CA TYR A 25 -6.29 -7.57 18.37
C TYR A 25 -7.70 -7.44 18.98
N LYS A 26 -7.97 -6.36 19.72
CA LYS A 26 -9.29 -6.10 20.33
C LYS A 26 -10.37 -5.85 19.28
N MET A 27 -10.02 -5.26 18.14
CA MET A 27 -10.94 -5.06 17.01
C MET A 27 -11.21 -6.36 16.23
N GLY A 28 -10.52 -7.46 16.54
CA GLY A 28 -10.71 -8.76 15.90
C GLY A 28 -9.92 -8.97 14.62
N TYR A 29 -8.85 -8.20 14.41
CA TYR A 29 -7.92 -8.42 13.30
C TYR A 29 -6.90 -9.52 13.64
N ASP A 30 -6.57 -10.33 12.64
CA ASP A 30 -5.53 -11.37 12.74
C ASP A 30 -4.12 -10.80 12.51
N THR A 31 -4.03 -9.61 11.92
CA THR A 31 -2.78 -8.94 11.55
C THR A 31 -2.81 -7.47 11.93
N VAL A 32 -1.63 -6.86 11.98
CA VAL A 32 -1.47 -5.40 11.97
C VAL A 32 -0.92 -4.95 10.63
N SER A 33 -1.23 -3.72 10.21
CA SER A 33 -0.61 -3.12 9.02
C SER A 33 0.50 -2.19 9.45
N PHE A 34 1.71 -2.38 8.96
CA PHE A 34 2.81 -1.45 9.22
C PHE A 34 3.77 -1.37 8.04
N GLU A 35 3.97 -0.17 7.56
CA GLU A 35 4.91 0.16 6.47
C GLU A 35 5.56 1.51 6.73
N GLN A 36 6.76 1.68 6.17
CA GLN A 36 7.46 2.96 6.19
C GLN A 36 7.78 3.38 4.75
N CYS A 37 7.30 4.57 4.39
CA CYS A 37 7.34 5.06 3.02
C CYS A 37 8.76 5.40 2.57
N ILE A 38 9.20 4.86 1.44
CA ILE A 38 10.51 5.16 0.83
C ILE A 38 10.60 6.65 0.49
N GLY A 39 9.54 7.25 -0.04
CA GLY A 39 9.46 8.67 -0.34
C GLY A 39 9.84 9.56 0.84
N ALA A 40 9.52 9.17 2.07
CA ALA A 40 9.87 9.93 3.27
C ALA A 40 11.38 10.03 3.54
N CYS A 41 12.21 9.19 2.92
CA CYS A 41 13.67 9.21 3.02
C CYS A 41 14.36 9.80 1.79
N MET A 42 13.60 10.14 0.76
CA MET A 42 14.15 10.76 -0.45
C MET A 42 14.39 12.26 -0.20
N PRO A 43 15.65 12.76 -0.32
CA PRO A 43 15.95 14.17 -0.08
C PRO A 43 15.14 15.10 -0.97
N GLY A 44 14.45 16.08 -0.38
CA GLY A 44 13.62 17.05 -1.11
C GLY A 44 12.30 16.50 -1.65
N ALA A 45 11.91 15.28 -1.29
CA ALA A 45 10.60 14.70 -1.63
C ALA A 45 9.43 15.46 -0.99
N GLY A 46 8.22 15.29 -1.53
CA GLY A 46 6.99 15.92 -1.07
C GLY A 46 6.18 16.58 -2.19
N ALA A 47 6.66 16.51 -3.43
CA ALA A 47 5.98 17.10 -4.57
C ALA A 47 4.69 16.39 -4.97
N LEU A 48 4.51 15.11 -4.59
CA LEU A 48 3.27 14.36 -4.81
C LEU A 48 2.05 15.08 -4.21
N GLY A 49 2.19 15.60 -2.99
CA GLY A 49 1.12 16.35 -2.32
C GLY A 49 1.05 17.85 -2.66
N ASN A 50 1.87 18.35 -3.60
CA ASN A 50 2.05 19.77 -3.89
C ASN A 50 2.44 20.61 -2.67
N HIS A 51 3.09 20.01 -1.69
CA HIS A 51 3.53 20.72 -0.47
C HIS A 51 4.89 21.39 -0.62
N VAL A 52 5.69 20.90 -1.55
CA VAL A 52 7.01 21.44 -1.89
C VAL A 52 7.20 21.48 -3.42
N ASP A 53 8.13 22.31 -3.87
CA ASP A 53 8.55 22.33 -5.27
C ASP A 53 9.27 21.03 -5.64
N PRO A 54 9.07 20.51 -6.88
CA PRO A 54 9.82 19.35 -7.38
C PRO A 54 11.33 19.56 -7.28
N VAL A 55 12.03 18.53 -6.79
CA VAL A 55 13.48 18.52 -6.66
C VAL A 55 14.18 18.10 -7.94
N ILE A 56 13.53 17.31 -8.79
CA ILE A 56 14.03 16.92 -10.12
C ILE A 56 13.15 17.53 -11.20
N LYS A 57 13.71 18.51 -11.92
CA LYS A 57 13.04 19.25 -12.99
C LYS A 57 13.72 19.05 -14.35
N ASN A 58 14.94 18.54 -14.36
CA ASN A 58 15.76 18.38 -15.57
C ASN A 58 16.87 17.33 -15.33
N ARG A 59 17.64 17.05 -16.38
CA ARG A 59 18.73 16.08 -16.37
C ARG A 59 19.80 16.41 -15.34
N ALA A 60 20.18 17.65 -15.15
CA ALA A 60 21.22 18.04 -14.22
C ALA A 60 20.79 17.77 -12.75
N ASP A 61 19.52 18.04 -12.42
CA ASP A 61 18.99 17.72 -11.10
C ASP A 61 19.02 16.21 -10.84
N PHE A 62 18.63 15.42 -11.85
CA PHE A 62 18.65 13.95 -11.77
C PHE A 62 20.05 13.39 -11.55
N GLU A 63 21.05 13.91 -12.26
CA GLU A 63 22.45 13.48 -12.16
C GLU A 63 23.08 13.89 -10.82
N ALA A 64 22.69 15.04 -10.27
CA ALA A 64 23.18 15.52 -8.98
C ALA A 64 22.46 14.88 -7.77
N TYR A 65 21.36 14.16 -7.99
CA TYR A 65 20.56 13.62 -6.90
C TYR A 65 21.26 12.44 -6.19
N PRO A 66 21.24 12.37 -4.83
CA PRO A 66 22.04 11.42 -4.05
C PRO A 66 21.43 10.02 -4.01
N TRP A 67 21.23 9.40 -5.16
CA TRP A 67 20.55 8.10 -5.31
C TRP A 67 21.13 6.99 -4.44
N GLU A 68 22.46 6.95 -4.31
CA GLU A 68 23.18 5.87 -3.63
C GLU A 68 23.04 5.95 -2.10
N GLU A 69 22.63 7.11 -1.57
CA GLU A 69 22.45 7.32 -0.13
C GLU A 69 21.08 6.85 0.36
N ILE A 70 20.05 6.82 -0.51
CA ILE A 70 18.66 6.57 -0.12
C ILE A 70 18.47 5.24 0.63
N PRO A 71 19.05 4.10 0.21
CA PRO A 71 18.92 2.86 0.96
C PRO A 71 19.48 2.97 2.39
N THR A 72 20.60 3.66 2.56
CA THR A 72 21.19 3.89 3.88
C THR A 72 20.29 4.77 4.74
N LEU A 73 19.83 5.90 4.20
CA LEU A 73 18.91 6.81 4.88
C LEU A 73 17.61 6.12 5.30
N TYR A 74 17.08 5.23 4.47
CA TYR A 74 15.88 4.45 4.80
C TYR A 74 16.08 3.61 6.07
N PHE A 75 17.17 2.85 6.14
CA PHE A 75 17.42 1.98 7.29
C PHE A 75 17.90 2.73 8.52
N GLU A 76 18.64 3.80 8.38
CA GLU A 76 18.98 4.68 9.50
C GLU A 76 17.74 5.26 10.15
N ARG A 77 16.76 5.67 9.34
CA ARG A 77 15.53 6.29 9.83
C ARG A 77 14.56 5.28 10.44
N PHE A 78 14.37 4.11 9.84
CA PHE A 78 13.22 3.25 10.14
C PHE A 78 13.57 1.90 10.78
N SER A 79 14.83 1.47 10.84
CA SER A 79 15.17 0.15 11.39
C SER A 79 14.73 -0.04 12.84
N GLU A 80 14.74 1.02 13.64
CA GLU A 80 14.30 0.95 15.03
C GLU A 80 12.80 0.70 15.16
N ASP A 81 11.98 1.28 14.28
CA ASP A 81 10.54 1.08 14.28
C ASP A 81 10.18 -0.38 13.99
N PHE A 82 10.82 -0.96 12.96
CA PHE A 82 10.64 -2.37 12.63
C PHE A 82 11.08 -3.30 13.75
N ARG A 83 12.24 -3.00 14.40
CA ARG A 83 12.72 -3.78 15.55
C ARG A 83 11.79 -3.65 16.76
N ALA A 84 11.32 -2.45 17.05
CA ALA A 84 10.41 -2.20 18.17
C ALA A 84 9.11 -2.98 17.99
N LEU A 85 8.52 -2.96 16.77
CA LEU A 85 7.35 -3.77 16.44
C LEU A 85 7.63 -5.28 16.57
N GLN A 86 8.78 -5.74 16.08
CA GLN A 86 9.17 -7.15 16.15
C GLN A 86 9.28 -7.66 17.58
N GLU A 87 9.85 -6.85 18.50
CA GLU A 87 10.02 -7.25 19.90
C GLU A 87 8.71 -7.33 20.68
N VAL A 88 7.69 -6.58 20.27
CA VAL A 88 6.41 -6.54 21.01
C VAL A 88 5.26 -7.24 20.30
N MET A 89 5.51 -7.82 19.13
CA MET A 89 4.48 -8.52 18.35
C MET A 89 3.85 -9.64 19.18
N PRO A 90 2.51 -9.64 19.39
CA PRO A 90 1.84 -10.70 20.12
C PRO A 90 2.01 -12.06 19.42
N ALA A 91 2.11 -13.12 20.22
CA ALA A 91 2.18 -14.46 19.68
C ALA A 91 0.95 -14.77 18.81
N GLY A 92 1.18 -15.28 17.61
CA GLY A 92 0.14 -15.60 16.64
C GLY A 92 -0.27 -14.44 15.71
N MET A 93 0.13 -13.19 15.99
CA MET A 93 -0.04 -12.09 15.06
C MET A 93 1.16 -11.93 14.12
N LYS A 94 0.91 -11.37 12.96
CA LYS A 94 1.92 -10.98 11.97
C LYS A 94 1.55 -9.62 11.36
N THR A 95 2.46 -9.08 10.59
CA THR A 95 2.29 -7.78 9.92
C THR A 95 1.99 -7.96 8.44
N ILE A 96 1.20 -7.04 7.88
CA ILE A 96 1.06 -6.80 6.44
C ILE A 96 1.70 -5.44 6.15
N GLY A 97 2.59 -5.35 5.17
CA GLY A 97 3.29 -4.11 4.81
C GLY A 97 4.70 -4.34 4.31
N GLY A 98 5.61 -3.42 4.63
CA GLY A 98 7.01 -3.46 4.22
C GLY A 98 7.55 -2.06 3.93
N PRO A 99 8.55 -1.90 3.02
CA PRO A 99 8.88 -0.61 2.44
C PRO A 99 7.71 -0.08 1.63
N GLY A 100 7.08 0.99 2.13
CA GLY A 100 5.93 1.63 1.48
C GLY A 100 6.33 2.53 0.31
N ASN A 101 5.37 3.01 -0.44
CA ASN A 101 5.44 3.66 -1.74
C ASN A 101 6.00 2.77 -2.87
N GLY A 102 5.23 2.68 -3.94
CA GLY A 102 5.67 2.06 -5.18
C GLY A 102 6.50 3.02 -6.03
N ILE A 103 6.66 2.66 -7.27
CA ILE A 103 7.58 3.34 -8.19
C ILE A 103 7.00 4.68 -8.64
N PHE A 104 5.72 4.70 -8.98
CA PHE A 104 5.04 5.89 -9.50
C PHE A 104 4.91 6.99 -8.45
N GLU A 105 4.49 6.63 -7.24
CA GLU A 105 4.44 7.57 -6.12
C GLU A 105 5.83 8.14 -5.80
N CYS A 106 6.86 7.30 -5.74
CA CYS A 106 8.23 7.79 -5.51
C CYS A 106 8.71 8.75 -6.61
N VAL A 107 8.37 8.49 -7.87
CA VAL A 107 8.68 9.42 -8.97
C VAL A 107 7.93 10.74 -8.79
N GLN A 108 6.64 10.69 -8.43
CA GLN A 108 5.84 11.90 -8.17
C GLN A 108 6.33 12.69 -6.95
N GLU A 109 6.86 12.02 -5.92
CA GLU A 109 7.48 12.69 -4.78
C GLU A 109 8.65 13.59 -5.18
N LEU A 110 9.36 13.23 -6.26
CA LEU A 110 10.53 13.98 -6.75
C LEU A 110 10.19 15.02 -7.81
N THR A 111 9.16 14.77 -8.62
CA THR A 111 8.85 15.58 -9.82
C THR A 111 7.53 16.33 -9.74
N GLY A 112 6.61 15.92 -8.85
CA GLY A 112 5.19 16.27 -8.92
C GLY A 112 4.53 15.70 -10.17
N TYR A 113 3.21 15.52 -10.14
CA TYR A 113 2.49 14.95 -11.28
C TYR A 113 2.58 15.82 -12.54
N THR A 114 2.39 17.15 -12.40
CA THR A 114 2.49 18.09 -13.52
C THR A 114 3.89 18.13 -14.12
N GLY A 115 4.94 18.15 -13.26
CA GLY A 115 6.33 18.10 -13.71
C GLY A 115 6.65 16.82 -14.48
N LEU A 116 6.14 15.69 -13.99
CA LEU A 116 6.28 14.40 -14.67
C LEU A 116 5.64 14.41 -16.07
N CYS A 117 4.45 15.01 -16.22
CA CYS A 117 3.80 15.15 -17.52
C CYS A 117 4.64 16.00 -18.51
N TYR A 118 5.26 17.07 -18.04
CA TYR A 118 6.19 17.85 -18.89
C TYR A 118 7.44 17.06 -19.25
N LEU A 119 8.05 16.35 -18.30
CA LEU A 119 9.22 15.51 -18.57
C LEU A 119 8.92 14.42 -19.61
N MET A 120 7.74 13.82 -19.55
CA MET A 120 7.31 12.82 -20.55
C MET A 120 7.30 13.41 -21.97
N ALA A 121 6.90 14.67 -22.13
CA ALA A 121 6.81 15.32 -23.42
C ALA A 121 8.16 15.92 -23.90
N ASP A 122 8.90 16.57 -23.00
CA ASP A 122 10.06 17.39 -23.31
C ASP A 122 11.39 16.62 -23.24
N ASP A 123 11.52 15.65 -22.34
CA ASP A 123 12.70 14.78 -22.18
C ASP A 123 12.28 13.33 -21.87
N PRO A 124 11.76 12.57 -22.86
CA PRO A 124 11.36 11.17 -22.66
C PRO A 124 12.49 10.26 -22.17
N ALA A 125 13.75 10.63 -22.44
CA ALA A 125 14.89 9.88 -21.95
C ALA A 125 15.07 10.05 -20.43
N LEU A 126 14.95 11.27 -19.92
CA LEU A 126 14.97 11.53 -18.48
C LEU A 126 13.77 10.89 -17.79
N TYR A 127 12.57 10.98 -18.39
CA TYR A 127 11.38 10.30 -17.89
C TYR A 127 11.62 8.80 -17.69
N ALA A 128 12.14 8.10 -18.69
CA ALA A 128 12.45 6.68 -18.60
C ALA A 128 13.53 6.38 -17.56
N ASP A 129 14.58 7.22 -17.49
CA ASP A 129 15.67 7.06 -16.52
C ASP A 129 15.21 7.24 -15.08
N LEU A 130 14.26 8.15 -14.81
CA LEU A 130 13.65 8.34 -13.49
C LEU A 130 12.98 7.06 -12.99
N PHE A 131 12.08 6.49 -13.76
CA PHE A 131 11.39 5.25 -13.40
C PHE A 131 12.38 4.11 -13.16
N ARG A 132 13.37 3.98 -14.06
CA ARG A 132 14.39 2.95 -13.94
C ARG A 132 15.24 3.13 -12.68
N LYS A 133 15.68 4.36 -12.38
CA LYS A 133 16.54 4.62 -11.20
C LYS A 133 15.78 4.47 -9.89
N VAL A 134 14.55 4.99 -9.81
CA VAL A 134 13.66 4.78 -8.67
C VAL A 134 13.39 3.28 -8.47
N GLY A 135 13.11 2.55 -9.55
CA GLY A 135 12.92 1.10 -9.49
C GLY A 135 14.12 0.36 -8.92
N GLN A 136 15.33 0.70 -9.36
CA GLN A 136 16.58 0.12 -8.84
C GLN A 136 16.79 0.45 -7.35
N THR A 137 16.53 1.69 -6.94
CA THR A 137 16.64 2.12 -5.55
C THR A 137 15.66 1.37 -4.66
N ASN A 138 14.39 1.24 -5.09
CA ASN A 138 13.39 0.46 -4.39
C ASN A 138 13.81 -1.01 -4.25
N GLN A 139 14.28 -1.66 -5.32
CA GLN A 139 14.74 -3.06 -5.26
C GLN A 139 15.89 -3.25 -4.27
N MET A 140 16.84 -2.31 -4.17
CA MET A 140 17.92 -2.36 -3.19
C MET A 140 17.39 -2.29 -1.76
N ILE A 141 16.40 -1.43 -1.50
CA ILE A 141 15.76 -1.33 -0.18
C ILE A 141 14.99 -2.61 0.13
N TRP A 142 14.16 -3.10 -0.80
CA TRP A 142 13.38 -4.32 -0.64
C TRP A 142 14.23 -5.53 -0.34
N LYS A 143 15.34 -5.72 -1.06
CA LYS A 143 16.29 -6.82 -0.81
C LYS A 143 16.82 -6.78 0.62
N GLN A 144 17.34 -5.63 1.07
CA GLN A 144 17.88 -5.48 2.41
C GLN A 144 16.79 -5.59 3.50
N PHE A 145 15.57 -5.15 3.20
CA PHE A 145 14.44 -5.25 4.10
C PHE A 145 14.03 -6.71 4.32
N LEU A 146 13.91 -7.49 3.26
CA LEU A 146 13.58 -8.91 3.33
C LEU A 146 14.62 -9.70 4.12
N ASP A 147 15.92 -9.41 3.92
CA ASP A 147 16.99 -10.04 4.68
C ASP A 147 16.90 -9.78 6.20
N ARG A 148 16.31 -8.67 6.63
CA ARG A 148 16.28 -8.24 8.03
C ARG A 148 14.95 -8.49 8.73
N PHE A 149 13.83 -8.33 8.03
CA PHE A 149 12.50 -8.19 8.62
C PHE A 149 11.42 -9.10 8.01
N ALA A 150 11.74 -9.97 7.05
CA ALA A 150 10.74 -10.82 6.40
C ALA A 150 9.93 -11.66 7.39
N ASP A 151 10.52 -12.12 8.49
CA ASP A 151 9.84 -12.96 9.48
C ASP A 151 8.76 -12.23 10.28
N LEU A 152 8.82 -10.91 10.35
CA LEU A 152 7.78 -10.08 10.97
C LEU A 152 6.49 -10.07 10.15
N TYR A 153 6.58 -10.29 8.85
CA TYR A 153 5.49 -10.13 7.89
C TYR A 153 4.92 -11.47 7.43
N CYS A 154 3.60 -11.55 7.27
CA CYS A 154 2.93 -12.66 6.59
C CYS A 154 2.61 -12.33 5.13
N VAL A 155 2.40 -11.05 4.81
CA VAL A 155 2.17 -10.54 3.46
C VAL A 155 3.01 -9.28 3.28
N MET A 156 3.80 -9.23 2.21
CA MET A 156 4.52 -8.03 1.82
C MET A 156 3.62 -7.12 1.00
N ARG A 157 3.72 -5.81 1.20
CA ARG A 157 2.86 -4.83 0.54
C ARG A 157 3.61 -3.52 0.30
N PHE A 158 3.32 -2.87 -0.82
CA PHE A 158 3.43 -1.43 -0.96
C PHE A 158 2.16 -0.82 -1.58
N GLY A 159 1.99 0.50 -1.45
CA GLY A 159 1.01 1.28 -2.17
C GLY A 159 1.64 1.96 -3.37
N ASP A 160 0.92 1.97 -4.50
CA ASP A 160 1.29 2.76 -5.69
C ASP A 160 0.02 3.07 -6.48
N ASP A 161 -0.50 4.28 -6.33
CA ASP A 161 -1.80 4.66 -6.86
C ASP A 161 -1.71 4.94 -8.38
N LEU A 162 -1.92 3.89 -9.17
CA LEU A 162 -1.83 3.92 -10.62
C LEU A 162 -3.06 4.50 -11.31
N GLY A 163 -4.18 4.61 -10.59
CA GLY A 163 -5.47 4.95 -11.18
C GLY A 163 -6.18 6.12 -10.54
N TYR A 164 -7.15 6.64 -11.28
CA TYR A 164 -8.19 7.58 -10.84
C TYR A 164 -9.56 6.95 -11.06
N LYS A 165 -10.65 7.68 -10.83
CA LYS A 165 -12.02 7.12 -10.87
C LYS A 165 -12.42 6.49 -12.21
N SER A 166 -11.86 6.94 -13.33
CA SER A 166 -12.26 6.49 -14.67
C SER A 166 -11.18 5.76 -15.46
N ASN A 167 -9.90 5.99 -15.14
CA ASN A 167 -8.75 5.50 -15.91
C ASN A 167 -7.49 5.44 -15.05
N THR A 168 -6.42 4.85 -15.60
CA THR A 168 -5.07 4.98 -15.05
C THR A 168 -4.56 6.42 -15.20
N LEU A 169 -3.68 6.85 -14.28
CA LEU A 169 -3.07 8.19 -14.28
C LEU A 169 -2.01 8.36 -15.38
N LEU A 170 -1.33 7.27 -15.72
CA LEU A 170 -0.47 7.16 -16.90
C LEU A 170 -1.15 6.25 -17.93
N SER A 171 -0.73 6.31 -19.18
CA SER A 171 -1.21 5.35 -20.17
C SER A 171 -0.83 3.93 -19.78
N ALA A 172 -1.67 2.95 -20.14
CA ALA A 172 -1.34 1.54 -19.90
C ALA A 172 -0.01 1.13 -20.56
N GLN A 173 0.37 1.77 -21.67
CA GLN A 173 1.64 1.57 -22.33
C GLN A 173 2.81 2.06 -21.45
N ASP A 174 2.70 3.26 -20.87
CA ASP A 174 3.75 3.80 -19.97
C ASP A 174 3.91 2.93 -18.72
N ILE A 175 2.80 2.48 -18.13
CA ILE A 175 2.82 1.57 -16.99
C ILE A 175 3.56 0.29 -17.36
N ARG A 176 3.24 -0.33 -18.51
CA ARG A 176 3.92 -1.54 -19.00
C ARG A 176 5.40 -1.33 -19.25
N GLN A 177 5.77 -0.17 -19.79
CA GLN A 177 7.14 0.12 -20.18
C GLN A 177 8.03 0.51 -19.00
N HIS A 178 7.50 1.28 -18.04
CA HIS A 178 8.31 1.96 -17.03
C HIS A 178 8.08 1.46 -15.59
N ILE A 179 6.89 0.93 -15.27
CA ILE A 179 6.54 0.51 -13.90
C ILE A 179 6.61 -1.01 -13.75
N ILE A 180 5.96 -1.75 -14.64
CA ILE A 180 5.90 -3.22 -14.58
C ILE A 180 7.28 -3.88 -14.42
N PRO A 181 8.35 -3.48 -15.14
CA PRO A 181 9.67 -4.10 -14.98
C PRO A 181 10.25 -3.96 -13.56
N ALA A 182 10.02 -2.82 -12.91
CA ALA A 182 10.47 -2.61 -11.54
C ALA A 182 9.65 -3.43 -10.54
N TYR A 183 8.34 -3.53 -10.75
CA TYR A 183 7.46 -4.39 -9.94
C TYR A 183 7.87 -5.86 -10.04
N CYS A 184 8.15 -6.38 -11.25
CA CYS A 184 8.63 -7.75 -11.42
C CYS A 184 9.86 -8.04 -10.55
N GLY A 185 10.83 -7.12 -10.54
CA GLY A 185 12.03 -7.30 -9.73
C GLY A 185 11.77 -7.30 -8.22
N ILE A 186 10.83 -6.47 -7.73
CA ILE A 186 10.47 -6.44 -6.31
C ILE A 186 9.67 -7.69 -5.93
N VAL A 187 8.64 -8.05 -6.71
CA VAL A 187 7.79 -9.22 -6.42
C VAL A 187 8.59 -10.51 -6.48
N GLN A 188 9.54 -10.62 -7.41
CA GLN A 188 10.46 -11.76 -7.44
C GLN A 188 11.25 -11.89 -6.13
N LEU A 189 11.83 -10.80 -5.61
CA LEU A 189 12.54 -10.82 -4.33
C LEU A 189 11.64 -11.25 -3.16
N VAL A 190 10.38 -10.79 -3.16
CA VAL A 190 9.38 -11.17 -2.15
C VAL A 190 9.07 -12.66 -2.23
N HIS A 191 8.87 -13.20 -3.42
CA HIS A 191 8.61 -14.64 -3.62
C HIS A 191 9.84 -15.50 -3.28
N GLU A 192 11.06 -15.05 -3.61
CA GLU A 192 12.30 -15.72 -3.20
C GLU A 192 12.43 -15.78 -1.66
N ALA A 193 11.90 -14.79 -0.93
CA ALA A 193 11.80 -14.81 0.52
C ALA A 193 10.62 -15.66 1.06
N GLY A 194 9.88 -16.34 0.19
CA GLY A 194 8.74 -17.19 0.54
C GLY A 194 7.51 -16.42 1.05
N LYS A 195 7.33 -15.18 0.62
CA LYS A 195 6.21 -14.32 1.03
C LYS A 195 5.29 -14.01 -0.14
N PRO A 196 3.95 -13.92 0.09
CA PRO A 196 3.04 -13.37 -0.90
C PRO A 196 3.15 -11.84 -0.95
N PHE A 197 2.81 -11.28 -2.12
CA PHE A 197 2.83 -9.85 -2.37
C PHE A 197 1.42 -9.29 -2.63
N LEU A 198 1.06 -8.27 -1.87
CA LEU A 198 -0.17 -7.49 -1.99
C LEU A 198 0.14 -6.12 -2.62
N LEU A 199 -0.41 -5.84 -3.77
CA LEU A 199 -0.39 -4.49 -4.34
C LEU A 199 -1.59 -3.69 -3.82
N HIS A 200 -1.33 -2.57 -3.14
CA HIS A 200 -2.36 -1.55 -2.96
C HIS A 200 -2.27 -0.54 -4.10
N SER A 201 -3.39 -0.33 -4.78
CA SER A 201 -3.48 0.68 -5.84
C SER A 201 -4.91 1.18 -5.92
N CYS A 202 -5.11 2.48 -5.75
CA CYS A 202 -6.39 3.13 -5.92
C CYS A 202 -6.77 3.29 -7.39
N GLY A 203 -8.05 3.48 -7.64
CA GLY A 203 -8.58 3.87 -8.93
C GLY A 203 -8.91 2.73 -9.88
N ALA A 204 -9.33 3.11 -11.08
CA ALA A 204 -9.69 2.21 -12.16
C ALA A 204 -8.43 1.73 -12.89
N ILE A 205 -7.89 0.58 -12.49
CA ILE A 205 -6.66 -0.01 -13.05
C ILE A 205 -6.92 -1.26 -13.89
N PHE A 206 -8.14 -1.44 -14.37
CA PHE A 206 -8.55 -2.65 -15.12
C PHE A 206 -7.69 -2.90 -16.37
N ASP A 207 -7.21 -1.84 -17.04
CA ASP A 207 -6.43 -1.94 -18.28
C ASP A 207 -5.02 -2.55 -18.09
N VAL A 208 -4.56 -2.65 -16.83
CA VAL A 208 -3.25 -3.20 -16.47
C VAL A 208 -3.32 -4.38 -15.51
N MET A 209 -4.53 -4.78 -15.08
CA MET A 209 -4.68 -5.88 -14.11
C MET A 209 -4.12 -7.21 -14.62
N GLU A 210 -4.29 -7.51 -15.91
CA GLU A 210 -3.72 -8.74 -16.48
C GLU A 210 -2.18 -8.73 -16.46
N ASP A 211 -1.56 -7.56 -16.71
CA ASP A 211 -0.11 -7.42 -16.59
C ASP A 211 0.35 -7.58 -15.14
N LEU A 212 -0.41 -7.02 -14.18
CA LEU A 212 -0.11 -7.15 -12.75
C LEU A 212 -0.21 -8.59 -12.26
N ILE A 213 -1.19 -9.35 -12.75
CA ILE A 213 -1.41 -10.75 -12.38
C ILE A 213 -0.43 -11.66 -13.09
N ASP A 214 -0.34 -11.60 -14.42
CA ASP A 214 0.39 -12.60 -15.23
C ASP A 214 1.87 -12.28 -15.41
N THR A 215 2.23 -10.99 -15.47
CA THR A 215 3.61 -10.58 -15.70
C THR A 215 4.34 -10.26 -14.39
N VAL A 216 3.72 -9.45 -13.52
CA VAL A 216 4.31 -9.12 -12.22
C VAL A 216 4.17 -10.27 -11.23
N GLY A 217 3.03 -10.98 -11.27
CA GLY A 217 2.75 -12.08 -10.37
C GLY A 217 2.31 -11.63 -8.99
N ILE A 218 1.49 -10.57 -8.88
CA ILE A 218 0.92 -10.20 -7.58
C ILE A 218 0.02 -11.30 -7.04
N ASP A 219 0.08 -11.57 -5.73
CA ASP A 219 -0.75 -12.58 -5.08
C ASP A 219 -2.08 -12.01 -4.58
N ALA A 220 -2.13 -10.71 -4.36
CA ALA A 220 -3.33 -10.02 -3.91
C ALA A 220 -3.37 -8.56 -4.35
N LYS A 221 -4.58 -8.01 -4.37
CA LYS A 221 -4.86 -6.58 -4.68
C LYS A 221 -5.74 -5.97 -3.58
N HIS A 222 -5.44 -4.77 -3.18
CA HIS A 222 -6.22 -3.77 -2.45
C HIS A 222 -6.05 -2.45 -3.25
N SER A 223 -6.97 -1.52 -3.44
CA SER A 223 -8.15 -1.16 -2.69
C SER A 223 -9.42 -1.33 -3.56
N ASN A 224 -10.59 -0.88 -3.05
CA ASN A 224 -11.80 -0.76 -3.85
C ASN A 224 -12.60 0.49 -3.47
N GLU A 225 -13.27 1.06 -4.47
CA GLU A 225 -14.29 2.11 -4.33
C GLU A 225 -15.51 1.68 -5.14
N ASP A 226 -16.70 1.69 -4.53
CA ASP A 226 -17.93 1.21 -5.18
C ASP A 226 -18.33 2.08 -6.38
N GLN A 227 -17.94 3.36 -6.38
CA GLN A 227 -18.14 4.26 -7.52
C GLN A 227 -17.33 3.85 -8.77
N ILE A 228 -16.24 3.12 -8.61
CA ILE A 228 -15.42 2.58 -9.71
C ILE A 228 -15.92 1.21 -10.10
N ALA A 229 -15.96 0.30 -9.14
CA ALA A 229 -16.53 -1.03 -9.26
C ALA A 229 -16.79 -1.60 -7.85
N PRO A 230 -18.01 -2.07 -7.56
CA PRO A 230 -18.28 -2.75 -6.31
C PRO A 230 -17.36 -3.94 -6.08
N PHE A 231 -16.96 -4.16 -4.82
CA PHE A 231 -16.00 -5.20 -4.47
C PHE A 231 -16.34 -6.61 -5.03
N PRO A 232 -17.60 -7.05 -5.07
CA PRO A 232 -17.94 -8.34 -5.69
C PRO A 232 -17.51 -8.47 -7.15
N GLN A 233 -17.45 -7.38 -7.92
CA GLN A 233 -16.96 -7.42 -9.30
C GLN A 233 -15.45 -7.70 -9.38
N TRP A 234 -14.67 -7.22 -8.42
CA TRP A 234 -13.24 -7.55 -8.32
C TRP A 234 -13.06 -9.03 -7.99
N VAL A 235 -13.83 -9.54 -7.04
CA VAL A 235 -13.78 -10.95 -6.63
C VAL A 235 -14.24 -11.86 -7.78
N GLU A 236 -15.34 -11.53 -8.47
CA GLU A 236 -15.83 -12.28 -9.63
C GLU A 236 -14.79 -12.34 -10.77
N ARG A 237 -14.10 -11.22 -11.03
CA ARG A 237 -13.12 -11.15 -12.14
C ARG A 237 -11.80 -11.83 -11.82
N TYR A 238 -11.33 -11.71 -10.60
CA TYR A 238 -9.94 -12.04 -10.26
C TYR A 238 -9.79 -13.00 -9.08
N GLY A 239 -10.84 -13.30 -8.33
CA GLY A 239 -10.80 -14.09 -7.10
C GLY A 239 -10.31 -15.52 -7.27
N ASP A 240 -10.42 -16.10 -8.46
CA ASP A 240 -9.88 -17.44 -8.78
C ASP A 240 -8.36 -17.42 -9.03
N ARG A 241 -7.76 -16.23 -9.15
CA ARG A 241 -6.34 -16.05 -9.52
C ARG A 241 -5.53 -15.35 -8.45
N ILE A 242 -6.11 -14.34 -7.80
CA ILE A 242 -5.46 -13.54 -6.75
C ILE A 242 -6.41 -13.27 -5.57
N GLY A 243 -5.85 -12.98 -4.40
CA GLY A 243 -6.61 -12.45 -3.28
C GLY A 243 -7.09 -11.02 -3.54
N ASN A 244 -8.34 -10.73 -3.14
CA ASN A 244 -8.89 -9.37 -3.16
C ASN A 244 -9.11 -8.91 -1.72
N PHE A 245 -8.44 -7.83 -1.32
CA PHE A 245 -8.52 -7.28 0.03
C PHE A 245 -9.39 -6.02 0.01
N GLY A 246 -10.31 -5.89 0.96
CA GLY A 246 -11.26 -4.79 1.04
C GLY A 246 -12.69 -5.27 1.24
N GLY A 247 -13.66 -4.64 0.58
CA GLY A 247 -15.06 -5.05 0.59
C GLY A 247 -16.02 -4.01 1.09
N ILE A 248 -15.59 -3.14 2.02
CA ILE A 248 -16.44 -2.10 2.57
C ILE A 248 -15.95 -0.75 2.08
N ASP A 249 -16.74 -0.11 1.24
CA ASP A 249 -16.45 1.23 0.72
C ASP A 249 -16.31 2.23 1.88
N THR A 250 -15.31 3.11 1.80
CA THR A 250 -15.05 4.12 2.85
C THR A 250 -16.21 5.12 2.97
N ASP A 251 -16.90 5.45 1.87
CA ASP A 251 -18.10 6.29 1.92
C ASP A 251 -19.24 5.59 2.68
N ALA A 252 -19.39 4.28 2.52
CA ALA A 252 -20.34 3.49 3.31
C ALA A 252 -20.02 3.56 4.81
N VAL A 253 -18.73 3.48 5.18
CA VAL A 253 -18.31 3.63 6.59
C VAL A 253 -18.65 5.01 7.14
N CYS A 254 -18.57 6.06 6.31
CA CYS A 254 -18.89 7.43 6.72
C CYS A 254 -20.39 7.69 6.91
N HIS A 255 -21.24 7.09 6.08
CA HIS A 255 -22.61 7.57 5.92
C HIS A 255 -23.69 6.59 6.39
N LEU A 256 -23.40 5.26 6.40
CA LEU A 256 -24.41 4.27 6.73
C LEU A 256 -24.68 4.18 8.23
N THR A 257 -25.93 4.07 8.59
CA THR A 257 -26.34 3.66 9.94
C THR A 257 -25.98 2.20 10.18
N LYS A 258 -25.93 1.75 11.44
CA LYS A 258 -25.58 0.34 11.76
C LYS A 258 -26.51 -0.68 11.07
N PRO A 259 -27.85 -0.50 10.99
CA PRO A 259 -28.71 -1.41 10.22
C PRO A 259 -28.38 -1.43 8.73
N GLU A 260 -28.20 -0.26 8.10
CA GLU A 260 -27.83 -0.17 6.66
C GLU A 260 -26.46 -0.80 6.39
N MET A 261 -25.48 -0.56 7.26
CA MET A 261 -24.15 -1.19 7.20
C MET A 261 -24.26 -2.72 7.24
N ARG A 262 -25.17 -3.25 8.09
CA ARG A 262 -25.39 -4.69 8.18
C ARG A 262 -25.94 -5.27 6.88
N GLU A 263 -26.91 -4.61 6.26
CA GLU A 263 -27.47 -5.04 4.98
C GLU A 263 -26.40 -4.97 3.87
N TYR A 264 -25.66 -3.90 3.79
CA TYR A 264 -24.57 -3.70 2.84
C TYR A 264 -23.48 -4.78 2.98
N ILE A 265 -22.96 -5.01 4.19
CA ILE A 265 -21.92 -6.00 4.44
C ILE A 265 -22.43 -7.42 4.15
N ALA A 266 -23.65 -7.77 4.56
CA ALA A 266 -24.25 -9.08 4.32
C ALA A 266 -24.40 -9.35 2.81
N ASP A 267 -24.80 -8.33 2.03
CA ASP A 267 -24.91 -8.43 0.57
C ASP A 267 -23.56 -8.66 -0.10
N VAL A 268 -22.54 -7.89 0.29
CA VAL A 268 -21.18 -8.06 -0.24
C VAL A 268 -20.63 -9.45 0.08
N ILE A 269 -20.75 -9.91 1.33
CA ILE A 269 -20.30 -11.26 1.73
C ILE A 269 -21.04 -12.34 0.93
N ALA A 270 -22.37 -12.22 0.79
CA ALA A 270 -23.17 -13.19 0.05
C ALA A 270 -22.73 -13.29 -1.42
N LYS A 271 -22.45 -12.17 -2.06
CA LYS A 271 -21.98 -12.11 -3.45
C LYS A 271 -20.56 -12.66 -3.64
N CYS A 272 -19.70 -12.52 -2.63
CA CYS A 272 -18.33 -13.04 -2.67
C CYS A 272 -18.21 -14.50 -2.23
N SER A 273 -19.20 -15.05 -1.50
CA SER A 273 -19.10 -16.37 -0.84
C SER A 273 -18.98 -17.58 -1.79
N GLY A 274 -19.30 -17.41 -3.06
CA GLY A 274 -19.12 -18.44 -4.10
C GLY A 274 -17.71 -18.49 -4.72
N HIS A 275 -16.88 -17.53 -4.39
CA HIS A 275 -15.53 -17.38 -4.92
C HIS A 275 -14.51 -17.50 -3.77
N GLY A 276 -13.31 -17.99 -4.08
CA GLY A 276 -12.17 -17.94 -3.18
C GLY A 276 -11.49 -16.57 -3.16
N GLY A 277 -10.42 -16.44 -2.36
CA GLY A 277 -9.44 -15.37 -2.51
C GLY A 277 -9.94 -13.96 -2.15
N PHE A 278 -10.64 -13.77 -1.01
CA PHE A 278 -10.84 -12.42 -0.50
C PHE A 278 -10.57 -12.31 1.01
N ALA A 279 -10.05 -11.18 1.44
CA ALA A 279 -9.92 -10.78 2.84
C ALA A 279 -10.77 -9.53 3.08
N PHE A 280 -11.71 -9.63 4.02
CA PHE A 280 -12.74 -8.63 4.20
C PHE A 280 -12.31 -7.52 5.17
N GLY A 281 -12.44 -6.28 4.74
CA GLY A 281 -12.09 -5.07 5.50
C GLY A 281 -12.56 -3.81 4.79
N SER A 282 -12.05 -2.65 5.22
CA SER A 282 -12.30 -1.39 4.52
C SER A 282 -11.69 -1.40 3.12
N GLY A 283 -12.35 -0.76 2.16
CA GLY A 283 -11.88 -0.63 0.79
C GLY A 283 -10.64 0.27 0.62
N ASN A 284 -10.31 1.05 1.64
CA ASN A 284 -9.13 1.90 1.71
C ASN A 284 -8.68 2.11 3.16
N SER A 285 -7.58 2.82 3.37
CA SER A 285 -7.20 3.34 4.69
C SER A 285 -8.33 4.12 5.32
N ILE A 286 -8.45 4.08 6.64
CA ILE A 286 -9.47 4.85 7.38
C ILE A 286 -8.92 6.24 7.72
N PRO A 287 -9.31 7.29 6.98
CA PRO A 287 -8.85 8.66 7.24
C PRO A 287 -9.51 9.26 8.50
N ASP A 288 -8.95 10.37 8.97
CA ASP A 288 -9.42 11.07 10.20
C ASP A 288 -10.81 11.65 10.08
N TYR A 289 -11.31 11.91 8.88
CA TYR A 289 -12.69 12.38 8.67
C TYR A 289 -13.74 11.27 8.82
N VAL A 290 -13.33 9.99 8.83
CA VAL A 290 -14.25 8.87 9.07
C VAL A 290 -14.72 8.90 10.52
N PRO A 291 -16.05 8.96 10.79
CA PRO A 291 -16.54 8.93 12.16
C PRO A 291 -16.14 7.64 12.87
N ALA A 292 -15.60 7.78 14.09
CA ALA A 292 -15.21 6.60 14.90
C ALA A 292 -16.38 5.61 15.08
N GLN A 293 -17.62 6.13 15.20
CA GLN A 293 -18.81 5.28 15.30
C GLN A 293 -19.06 4.48 14.02
N GLY A 294 -18.82 5.05 12.83
CA GLY A 294 -18.93 4.33 11.56
C GLY A 294 -17.95 3.16 11.49
N TYR A 295 -16.69 3.40 11.87
CA TYR A 295 -15.68 2.35 11.96
C TYR A 295 -16.08 1.25 12.96
N LEU A 296 -16.55 1.60 14.16
CA LEU A 296 -17.00 0.63 15.17
C LEU A 296 -18.22 -0.16 14.67
N ASN A 297 -19.19 0.50 14.03
CA ASN A 297 -20.33 -0.17 13.41
C ASN A 297 -19.90 -1.22 12.37
N MET A 298 -18.90 -0.88 11.54
CA MET A 298 -18.31 -1.81 10.57
C MET A 298 -17.71 -3.05 11.26
N ILE A 299 -16.84 -2.84 12.24
CA ILE A 299 -16.15 -3.93 12.97
C ILE A 299 -17.18 -4.82 13.70
N GLU A 300 -18.09 -4.23 14.46
CA GLU A 300 -19.12 -4.96 15.19
C GLU A 300 -19.99 -5.79 14.23
N THR A 301 -20.41 -5.19 13.12
CA THR A 301 -21.23 -5.88 12.12
C THR A 301 -20.53 -7.08 11.51
N VAL A 302 -19.26 -6.93 11.12
CA VAL A 302 -18.48 -8.05 10.57
C VAL A 302 -18.36 -9.19 11.59
N ARG A 303 -18.06 -8.86 12.85
CA ARG A 303 -17.94 -9.84 13.94
C ARG A 303 -19.28 -10.53 14.24
N GLU A 304 -20.39 -9.78 14.27
CA GLU A 304 -21.74 -10.36 14.41
C GLU A 304 -22.05 -11.35 13.29
N LEU A 305 -21.75 -11.01 12.03
CA LEU A 305 -21.98 -11.87 10.87
C LEU A 305 -21.10 -13.12 10.87
N ARG A 306 -19.91 -13.06 11.48
CA ARG A 306 -19.03 -14.21 11.74
C ARG A 306 -19.50 -15.08 12.93
N GLY A 307 -20.54 -14.66 13.65
CA GLY A 307 -21.05 -15.36 14.83
C GLY A 307 -20.21 -15.19 16.09
N GLU A 308 -19.37 -14.17 16.15
CA GLU A 308 -18.58 -13.84 17.33
C GLU A 308 -19.47 -13.20 18.41
N LYS A 309 -19.18 -13.53 19.69
CA LYS A 309 -19.76 -12.79 20.82
C LYS A 309 -18.97 -11.49 20.99
N ILE A 310 -19.64 -10.37 20.85
CA ILE A 310 -19.08 -9.03 21.02
C ILE A 310 -19.19 -8.61 22.47
#